data_2b47b02c8f2cc36bcd50b13e595f1743
#
_entry.id   2b47b02c8f2cc36bcd50b13e595f1743
#
_cell.length_a   1.000
_cell.length_b   1.000
_cell.length_c   1.000
_cell.angle_alpha   90.00
_cell.angle_beta   90.00
_cell.angle_gamma   90.00
#
_symmetry.space_group_name_H-M   'P 1'
#
loop_
_entity.id
_entity.type
_entity.pdbx_description
1 polymer ?
#
loop_
_entity_poly.entity_id
_entity_poly.type
_entity_poly.pdbx_seq_one_letter_code
_entity_poly.pdbx_strand_id
1 'polypeptide(L)'
;MMKAFPQRAFDVGIAEGHSVTFSAGLAKEGMIPFCNVYSSFMQRAYDNLIHDVALQKLHMVICLDRAGLVGEDGATHHGVFDLAYLRPIPNLTVASPLNELDLRNLMYTGYKEATGTFVIRYPRGKGEKKDWRNEMHVLPIGKGKKLSEGDDIAVLSIGPIGNDVIKAIEEVAGEGISVAHYDMIYLKPIDEELLDEIGKKFKRVITVE
;
A
#
# COMPACT_ATOMS: atom_id res chain seq x y z
N MET A 1 6.88 19.88 -5.20
CA MET A 1 7.11 19.25 -6.51
C MET A 1 6.86 20.24 -7.65
N MET A 2 5.70 20.89 -7.78
CA MET A 2 5.35 21.83 -8.86
C MET A 2 6.37 22.97 -9.05
N LYS A 3 6.90 23.55 -7.96
CA LYS A 3 7.97 24.57 -8.07
C LYS A 3 9.29 24.05 -8.65
N ALA A 4 9.63 22.79 -8.36
CA ALA A 4 10.88 22.19 -8.82
C ALA A 4 10.76 21.57 -10.23
N PHE A 5 9.57 21.09 -10.59
CA PHE A 5 9.30 20.41 -11.85
C PHE A 5 7.95 20.85 -12.43
N PRO A 6 7.80 22.12 -12.85
CA PRO A 6 6.52 22.68 -13.28
C PRO A 6 5.91 21.99 -14.51
N GLN A 7 6.74 21.38 -15.35
CA GLN A 7 6.28 20.65 -16.55
C GLN A 7 5.92 19.17 -16.27
N ARG A 8 6.12 18.69 -15.04
CA ARG A 8 5.90 17.29 -14.64
C ARG A 8 4.94 17.14 -13.47
N ALA A 9 4.33 18.21 -13.01
CA ALA A 9 3.41 18.20 -11.89
C ALA A 9 2.18 19.04 -12.24
N PHE A 10 1.03 18.38 -12.23
CA PHE A 10 -0.25 18.96 -12.62
C PHE A 10 -1.18 18.98 -11.41
N ASP A 11 -1.79 20.12 -11.16
CA ASP A 11 -2.89 20.25 -10.21
C ASP A 11 -4.20 20.25 -11.00
N VAL A 12 -4.99 19.22 -10.79
CA VAL A 12 -6.27 19.04 -11.48
C VAL A 12 -7.46 19.50 -10.62
N GLY A 13 -7.18 20.11 -9.47
CA GLY A 13 -8.19 20.50 -8.49
C GLY A 13 -8.77 19.29 -7.75
N ILE A 14 -9.92 19.51 -7.11
CA ILE A 14 -10.67 18.44 -6.40
C ILE A 14 -11.56 17.72 -7.42
N ALA A 15 -10.96 16.88 -8.26
CA ALA A 15 -11.62 16.20 -9.37
C ALA A 15 -11.01 14.79 -9.58
N GLU A 16 -11.31 13.88 -8.68
CA GLU A 16 -10.68 12.57 -8.59
C GLU A 16 -10.88 11.73 -9.87
N GLY A 17 -12.09 11.70 -10.42
CA GLY A 17 -12.36 11.02 -11.71
C GLY A 17 -11.52 11.58 -12.85
N HIS A 18 -11.46 12.93 -12.96
CA HIS A 18 -10.59 13.57 -13.95
C HIS A 18 -9.11 13.25 -13.72
N SER A 19 -8.64 13.26 -12.47
CA SER A 19 -7.25 12.92 -12.13
C SER A 19 -6.86 11.54 -12.64
N VAL A 20 -7.72 10.54 -12.43
CA VAL A 20 -7.48 9.16 -12.86
C VAL A 20 -7.51 9.05 -14.38
N THR A 21 -8.54 9.57 -15.04
CA THR A 21 -8.65 9.53 -16.50
C THR A 21 -7.52 10.31 -17.20
N PHE A 22 -7.17 11.50 -16.68
CA PHE A 22 -6.02 12.27 -17.19
C PHE A 22 -4.71 11.50 -17.05
N SER A 23 -4.48 10.88 -15.89
CA SER A 23 -3.30 10.02 -15.67
C SER A 23 -3.31 8.81 -16.61
N ALA A 24 -4.46 8.20 -16.85
CA ALA A 24 -4.60 7.11 -17.83
C ALA A 24 -4.20 7.56 -19.24
N GLY A 25 -4.60 8.75 -19.65
CA GLY A 25 -4.18 9.35 -20.93
C GLY A 25 -2.65 9.52 -21.02
N LEU A 26 -2.03 10.03 -19.95
CA LEU A 26 -0.56 10.14 -19.89
C LEU A 26 0.13 8.77 -19.96
N ALA A 27 -0.40 7.78 -19.26
CA ALA A 27 0.13 6.42 -19.28
C ALA A 27 -0.01 5.77 -20.68
N LYS A 28 -1.10 6.04 -21.38
CA LYS A 28 -1.33 5.57 -22.76
C LYS A 28 -0.29 6.09 -23.73
N GLU A 29 0.21 7.30 -23.51
CA GLU A 29 1.29 7.93 -24.31
C GLU A 29 2.70 7.55 -23.83
N GLY A 30 2.82 6.52 -22.96
CA GLY A 30 4.11 5.96 -22.53
C GLY A 30 4.76 6.67 -21.35
N MET A 31 4.08 7.59 -20.69
CA MET A 31 4.55 8.16 -19.41
C MET A 31 4.20 7.23 -18.24
N ILE A 32 4.88 7.41 -17.11
CA ILE A 32 4.56 6.71 -15.85
C ILE A 32 4.08 7.75 -14.84
N PRO A 33 2.79 8.09 -14.84
CA PRO A 33 2.23 9.06 -13.93
C PRO A 33 2.11 8.51 -12.51
N PHE A 34 2.32 9.39 -11.53
CA PHE A 34 1.98 9.18 -10.12
C PHE A 34 0.70 9.95 -9.82
N CYS A 35 -0.41 9.25 -9.75
CA CYS A 35 -1.73 9.83 -9.47
C CYS A 35 -1.99 9.82 -7.97
N ASN A 36 -2.07 11.00 -7.35
CA ASN A 36 -2.24 11.13 -5.90
C ASN A 36 -3.69 11.53 -5.59
N VAL A 37 -4.40 10.68 -4.86
CA VAL A 37 -5.80 10.87 -4.45
C VAL A 37 -5.96 10.40 -3.01
N TYR A 38 -6.84 11.03 -2.22
CA TYR A 38 -7.17 10.50 -0.90
C TYR A 38 -7.93 9.18 -1.02
N SER A 39 -7.61 8.23 -0.14
CA SER A 39 -8.20 6.89 -0.16
C SER A 39 -9.73 6.93 -0.16
N SER A 40 -10.36 7.70 0.74
CA SER A 40 -11.81 7.84 0.80
C SER A 40 -12.41 8.50 -0.46
N PHE A 41 -11.69 9.40 -1.12
CA PHE A 41 -12.17 10.10 -2.31
C PHE A 41 -11.92 9.33 -3.61
N MET A 42 -11.04 8.34 -3.60
CA MET A 42 -10.85 7.44 -4.73
C MET A 42 -12.15 6.67 -5.07
N GLN A 43 -13.10 6.55 -4.14
CA GLN A 43 -14.42 5.99 -4.40
C GLN A 43 -15.16 6.73 -5.53
N ARG A 44 -14.92 8.05 -5.71
CA ARG A 44 -15.50 8.85 -6.80
C ARG A 44 -14.91 8.54 -8.18
N ALA A 45 -13.71 7.94 -8.18
CA ALA A 45 -13.00 7.57 -9.39
C ALA A 45 -12.94 6.04 -9.60
N TYR A 46 -13.78 5.29 -8.89
CA TYR A 46 -13.76 3.82 -8.93
C TYR A 46 -14.05 3.29 -10.33
N ASP A 47 -15.04 3.84 -11.02
CA ASP A 47 -15.35 3.51 -12.40
C ASP A 47 -14.20 3.84 -13.35
N ASN A 48 -13.61 5.04 -13.23
CA ASN A 48 -12.46 5.45 -14.03
C ASN A 48 -11.25 4.52 -13.81
N LEU A 49 -11.02 4.08 -12.55
CA LEU A 49 -9.96 3.12 -12.25
C LEU A 49 -10.17 1.79 -12.98
N ILE A 50 -11.41 1.30 -13.05
CA ILE A 50 -11.72 0.05 -13.73
C ILE A 50 -11.60 0.22 -15.25
N HIS A 51 -12.35 1.17 -15.83
CA HIS A 51 -12.50 1.28 -17.29
C HIS A 51 -11.32 1.97 -17.96
N ASP A 52 -10.84 3.08 -17.40
CA ASP A 52 -9.82 3.87 -18.06
C ASP A 52 -8.41 3.33 -17.81
N VAL A 53 -8.22 2.59 -16.70
CA VAL A 53 -6.89 2.16 -16.24
C VAL A 53 -6.72 0.65 -16.24
N ALA A 54 -7.47 -0.06 -15.38
CA ALA A 54 -7.23 -1.48 -15.10
C ALA A 54 -7.54 -2.39 -16.29
N LEU A 55 -8.63 -2.17 -17.00
CA LEU A 55 -9.00 -2.92 -18.21
C LEU A 55 -7.98 -2.74 -19.33
N GLN A 56 -7.37 -1.57 -19.42
CA GLN A 56 -6.34 -1.27 -20.42
C GLN A 56 -4.92 -1.70 -19.98
N LYS A 57 -4.76 -2.21 -18.75
CA LYS A 57 -3.47 -2.61 -18.15
C LYS A 57 -2.42 -1.51 -18.21
N LEU A 58 -2.81 -0.27 -17.98
CA LEU A 58 -1.90 0.86 -18.08
C LEU A 58 -0.89 0.87 -16.94
N HIS A 59 0.37 1.17 -17.26
CA HIS A 59 1.43 1.33 -16.27
C HIS A 59 1.37 2.71 -15.65
N MET A 60 0.86 2.78 -14.43
CA MET A 60 0.85 3.99 -13.62
C MET A 60 0.91 3.63 -12.14
N VAL A 61 1.34 4.58 -11.31
CA VAL A 61 1.36 4.46 -9.86
C VAL A 61 0.24 5.30 -9.27
N ILE A 62 -0.65 4.68 -8.52
CA ILE A 62 -1.70 5.38 -7.76
C ILE A 62 -1.29 5.45 -6.31
N CYS A 63 -1.20 6.65 -5.77
CA CYS A 63 -0.84 6.91 -4.38
C CYS A 63 -2.11 7.31 -3.60
N LEU A 64 -2.61 6.41 -2.77
CA LEU A 64 -3.78 6.63 -1.93
C LEU A 64 -3.33 7.15 -0.56
N ASP A 65 -3.41 8.45 -0.41
CA ASP A 65 -3.13 9.14 0.85
C ASP A 65 -4.33 9.02 1.80
N ARG A 66 -4.10 9.09 3.09
CA ARG A 66 -5.12 8.99 4.14
C ARG A 66 -5.84 7.65 4.18
N ALA A 67 -5.11 6.57 3.95
CA ALA A 67 -5.63 5.23 4.16
C ALA A 67 -5.81 4.94 5.66
N GLY A 68 -6.85 4.17 6.01
CA GLY A 68 -7.20 3.86 7.38
C GLY A 68 -7.88 5.02 8.11
N LEU A 69 -7.74 5.06 9.45
CA LEU A 69 -8.29 6.11 10.30
C LEU A 69 -7.42 7.36 10.23
N VAL A 70 -8.04 8.52 10.08
CA VAL A 70 -7.33 9.80 9.81
C VAL A 70 -7.47 10.83 10.95
N GLY A 71 -8.05 10.47 12.09
CA GLY A 71 -8.12 11.32 13.27
C GLY A 71 -8.85 12.64 13.03
N GLU A 72 -8.11 13.76 13.06
CA GLU A 72 -8.64 15.12 12.95
C GLU A 72 -9.45 15.43 11.68
N ASP A 73 -9.18 14.75 10.57
CA ASP A 73 -9.92 14.95 9.31
C ASP A 73 -11.37 14.41 9.41
N GLY A 74 -11.64 13.56 10.40
CA GLY A 74 -12.97 13.06 10.73
C GLY A 74 -13.49 11.95 9.82
N ALA A 75 -14.73 11.53 10.10
CA ALA A 75 -15.35 10.35 9.49
C ALA A 75 -15.46 10.40 7.95
N THR A 76 -15.58 11.60 7.36
CA THR A 76 -15.68 11.76 5.91
C THR A 76 -14.37 11.47 5.16
N HIS A 77 -13.26 11.36 5.87
CA HIS A 77 -11.93 11.16 5.31
C HIS A 77 -11.34 9.78 5.63
N HIS A 78 -11.99 8.95 6.47
CA HIS A 78 -11.50 7.62 6.77
C HIS A 78 -11.41 6.76 5.51
N GLY A 79 -10.19 6.28 5.22
CA GLY A 79 -9.88 5.44 4.07
C GLY A 79 -9.93 3.95 4.43
N VAL A 80 -11.08 3.47 4.92
CA VAL A 80 -11.24 2.11 5.45
C VAL A 80 -11.81 1.10 4.43
N PHE A 81 -12.19 1.55 3.24
CA PHE A 81 -12.82 0.69 2.23
C PHE A 81 -11.88 0.32 1.07
N ASP A 82 -10.73 0.96 0.97
CA ASP A 82 -9.83 0.84 -0.18
C ASP A 82 -9.32 -0.59 -0.41
N LEU A 83 -8.91 -1.30 0.63
CA LEU A 83 -8.49 -2.70 0.52
C LEU A 83 -9.62 -3.57 -0.06
N ALA A 84 -10.85 -3.37 0.42
CA ALA A 84 -11.99 -4.16 -0.01
C ALA A 84 -12.36 -3.88 -1.47
N TYR A 85 -12.46 -2.62 -1.91
CA TYR A 85 -12.89 -2.31 -3.27
C TYR A 85 -11.77 -2.44 -4.32
N LEU A 86 -10.50 -2.36 -3.93
CA LEU A 86 -9.38 -2.55 -4.86
C LEU A 86 -9.10 -4.03 -5.16
N ARG A 87 -9.28 -4.89 -4.17
CA ARG A 87 -8.95 -6.32 -4.29
C ARG A 87 -9.62 -7.03 -5.47
N PRO A 88 -10.92 -6.83 -5.78
CA PRO A 88 -11.59 -7.51 -6.89
C PRO A 88 -11.20 -7.00 -8.27
N ILE A 89 -10.64 -5.79 -8.40
CA ILE A 89 -10.30 -5.23 -9.72
C ILE A 89 -9.13 -6.00 -10.33
N PRO A 90 -9.25 -6.55 -11.55
CA PRO A 90 -8.14 -7.26 -12.20
C PRO A 90 -7.00 -6.31 -12.58
N ASN A 91 -5.82 -6.86 -12.85
CA ASN A 91 -4.64 -6.12 -13.34
C ASN A 91 -4.13 -5.00 -12.41
N LEU A 92 -4.49 -5.02 -11.13
CA LEU A 92 -3.92 -4.14 -10.12
C LEU A 92 -2.92 -4.90 -9.24
N THR A 93 -1.82 -4.25 -8.92
CA THR A 93 -1.00 -4.55 -7.75
C THR A 93 -1.38 -3.59 -6.64
N VAL A 94 -1.64 -4.09 -5.43
CA VAL A 94 -2.05 -3.27 -4.28
C VAL A 94 -1.11 -3.54 -3.11
N ALA A 95 -0.46 -2.49 -2.62
CA ALA A 95 0.54 -2.57 -1.55
C ALA A 95 0.29 -1.52 -0.45
N SER A 96 0.73 -1.82 0.76
CA SER A 96 0.71 -0.91 1.89
C SER A 96 2.06 -0.97 2.63
N PRO A 97 2.81 0.13 2.70
CA PRO A 97 4.11 0.18 3.36
C PRO A 97 3.97 0.13 4.88
N LEU A 98 4.92 -0.50 5.55
CA LEU A 98 5.04 -0.48 7.01
C LEU A 98 5.50 0.90 7.53
N ASN A 99 6.37 1.58 6.76
CA ASN A 99 6.99 2.85 7.11
C ASN A 99 7.40 3.65 5.86
N GLU A 100 8.07 4.81 6.04
CA GLU A 100 8.47 5.71 4.95
C GLU A 100 9.53 5.13 4.03
N LEU A 101 10.40 4.27 4.56
CA LEU A 101 11.41 3.58 3.75
C LEU A 101 10.74 2.60 2.79
N ASP A 102 9.78 1.82 3.30
CA ASP A 102 9.00 0.90 2.47
C ASP A 102 8.11 1.65 1.48
N LEU A 103 7.50 2.79 1.89
CA LEU A 103 6.75 3.65 0.96
C LEU A 103 7.61 4.10 -0.22
N ARG A 104 8.81 4.58 0.05
CA ARG A 104 9.76 5.01 -0.98
C ARG A 104 10.18 3.86 -1.89
N ASN A 105 10.43 2.70 -1.32
CA ASN A 105 10.80 1.49 -2.06
C ASN A 105 9.62 0.97 -2.91
N LEU A 106 8.39 1.01 -2.40
CA LEU A 106 7.19 0.67 -3.18
C LEU A 106 6.94 1.64 -4.34
N MET A 107 7.15 2.95 -4.13
CA MET A 107 7.08 3.93 -5.23
C MET A 107 8.12 3.61 -6.32
N TYR A 108 9.34 3.25 -5.92
CA TYR A 108 10.41 2.84 -6.84
C TYR A 108 10.08 1.52 -7.54
N THR A 109 9.52 0.55 -6.83
CA THR A 109 9.07 -0.73 -7.38
C THR A 109 7.97 -0.53 -8.42
N GLY A 110 6.95 0.27 -8.09
CA GLY A 110 5.88 0.61 -9.03
C GLY A 110 6.37 1.31 -10.29
N TYR A 111 7.40 2.14 -10.16
CA TYR A 111 8.04 2.79 -11.30
C TYR A 111 8.86 1.81 -12.17
N LYS A 112 9.59 0.88 -11.56
CA LYS A 112 10.58 0.04 -12.24
C LYS A 112 10.03 -1.29 -12.75
N GLU A 113 9.20 -1.97 -11.95
CA GLU A 113 8.88 -3.38 -12.12
C GLU A 113 7.38 -3.65 -12.40
N ALA A 114 6.51 -2.67 -12.20
CA ALA A 114 5.10 -2.90 -12.45
C ALA A 114 4.82 -3.05 -13.97
N THR A 115 4.08 -4.07 -14.32
CA THR A 115 3.62 -4.33 -15.69
C THR A 115 2.21 -3.80 -15.96
N GLY A 116 1.60 -3.19 -14.94
CA GLY A 116 0.27 -2.61 -14.96
C GLY A 116 0.14 -1.56 -13.86
N THR A 117 -1.07 -1.34 -13.39
CA THR A 117 -1.33 -0.32 -12.37
C THR A 117 -0.87 -0.77 -10.99
N PHE A 118 -0.05 0.04 -10.34
CA PHE A 118 0.50 -0.18 -9.02
C PHE A 118 -0.11 0.79 -8.02
N VAL A 119 -0.88 0.28 -7.06
CA VAL A 119 -1.57 1.08 -6.04
C VAL A 119 -0.82 0.98 -4.72
N ILE A 120 -0.48 2.12 -4.14
CA ILE A 120 0.15 2.21 -2.82
C ILE A 120 -0.77 3.00 -1.91
N ARG A 121 -1.18 2.41 -0.80
CA ARG A 121 -1.99 3.06 0.23
C ARG A 121 -1.16 3.36 1.47
N TYR A 122 -1.27 4.56 2.01
CA TYR A 122 -0.53 4.99 3.20
C TYR A 122 -1.33 5.99 4.03
N PRO A 123 -1.09 6.06 5.36
CA PRO A 123 -1.85 6.92 6.25
C PRO A 123 -1.43 8.39 6.17
N ARG A 124 -2.25 9.26 6.75
CA ARG A 124 -1.85 10.60 7.14
C ARG A 124 -1.04 10.53 8.44
N GLY A 125 0.08 11.24 8.51
CA GLY A 125 0.86 11.32 9.75
C GLY A 125 2.30 11.73 9.53
N LYS A 126 3.04 11.69 10.63
CA LYS A 126 4.49 11.87 10.59
C LYS A 126 5.14 10.52 10.45
N GLY A 127 6.23 10.48 9.72
CA GLY A 127 7.04 9.29 9.61
C GLY A 127 7.78 8.94 10.90
N GLU A 128 8.08 7.67 11.07
CA GLU A 128 8.79 7.12 12.24
C GLU A 128 10.29 6.97 11.99
N LYS A 129 10.69 6.76 10.73
CA LYS A 129 12.09 6.51 10.36
C LYS A 129 12.82 7.80 10.01
N LYS A 130 13.93 8.09 10.72
CA LYS A 130 14.77 9.27 10.46
C LYS A 130 15.62 9.09 9.21
N ASP A 131 16.09 7.88 8.93
CA ASP A 131 17.04 7.56 7.87
C ASP A 131 16.37 6.95 6.62
N TRP A 132 15.20 7.46 6.24
CA TRP A 132 14.46 6.96 5.09
C TRP A 132 15.10 7.31 3.72
N ARG A 133 16.10 8.20 3.67
CA ARG A 133 16.78 8.66 2.44
C ARG A 133 17.98 7.80 2.04
N ASN A 134 17.89 6.50 2.27
CA ASN A 134 18.88 5.53 1.82
C ASN A 134 18.73 5.21 0.34
N GLU A 135 19.56 4.31 -0.19
CA GLU A 135 19.40 3.77 -1.53
C GLU A 135 18.01 3.13 -1.71
N MET A 136 17.41 3.34 -2.88
CA MET A 136 16.10 2.75 -3.20
C MET A 136 16.28 1.31 -3.69
N HIS A 137 15.47 0.41 -3.15
CA HIS A 137 15.46 -0.99 -3.54
C HIS A 137 14.11 -1.38 -4.09
N VAL A 138 14.11 -2.27 -5.07
CA VAL A 138 12.89 -2.93 -5.54
C VAL A 138 12.45 -3.95 -4.49
N LEU A 139 11.18 -3.89 -4.10
CA LEU A 139 10.54 -4.92 -3.28
C LEU A 139 9.89 -5.94 -4.21
N PRO A 140 10.20 -7.26 -4.08
CA PRO A 140 9.62 -8.27 -4.94
C PRO A 140 8.09 -8.25 -4.87
N ILE A 141 7.44 -8.07 -6.02
CA ILE A 141 5.96 -7.96 -6.08
C ILE A 141 5.32 -9.27 -5.61
N GLY A 142 4.36 -9.14 -4.69
CA GLY A 142 3.62 -10.28 -4.14
C GLY A 142 4.39 -11.09 -3.10
N LYS A 143 5.46 -10.54 -2.53
CA LYS A 143 6.21 -11.18 -1.44
C LYS A 143 6.06 -10.42 -0.15
N GLY A 144 5.71 -11.17 0.92
CA GLY A 144 5.71 -10.70 2.29
C GLY A 144 7.10 -10.79 2.93
N LYS A 145 7.19 -10.32 4.16
CA LYS A 145 8.44 -10.25 4.93
C LYS A 145 8.21 -10.72 6.36
N LYS A 146 9.01 -11.67 6.82
CA LYS A 146 9.06 -12.02 8.25
C LYS A 146 9.78 -10.91 9.02
N LEU A 147 9.14 -10.41 10.07
CA LEU A 147 9.68 -9.36 10.94
C LEU A 147 10.24 -9.92 12.24
N SER A 148 9.61 -10.95 12.82
CA SER A 148 10.09 -11.64 14.01
C SER A 148 9.78 -13.14 13.97
N GLU A 149 10.62 -13.92 14.65
CA GLU A 149 10.37 -15.34 14.89
C GLU A 149 9.42 -15.55 16.07
N GLY A 150 8.74 -16.70 16.08
CA GLY A 150 7.87 -17.13 17.15
C GLY A 150 7.30 -18.52 16.86
N ASP A 151 6.70 -19.16 17.89
CA ASP A 151 6.25 -20.54 17.77
C ASP A 151 4.78 -20.77 18.20
N ASP A 152 4.17 -19.87 18.97
CA ASP A 152 2.82 -20.06 19.49
C ASP A 152 1.73 -19.50 18.58
N ILE A 153 1.96 -18.28 18.07
CA ILE A 153 0.99 -17.50 17.28
C ILE A 153 1.70 -16.82 16.12
N ALA A 154 1.07 -16.79 14.95
CA ALA A 154 1.50 -15.92 13.85
C ALA A 154 0.59 -14.69 13.77
N VAL A 155 1.18 -13.50 13.66
CA VAL A 155 0.46 -12.26 13.34
C VAL A 155 0.86 -11.80 11.95
N LEU A 156 -0.14 -11.59 11.10
CA LEU A 156 0.01 -11.05 9.76
C LEU A 156 -0.53 -9.63 9.74
N SER A 157 0.32 -8.67 9.48
CA SER A 157 -0.09 -7.28 9.35
C SER A 157 0.06 -6.78 7.91
N ILE A 158 -0.69 -5.74 7.56
CA ILE A 158 -0.51 -5.01 6.32
C ILE A 158 -0.54 -3.51 6.59
N GLY A 159 0.56 -2.83 6.23
CA GLY A 159 0.72 -1.40 6.43
C GLY A 159 1.18 -1.00 7.84
N PRO A 160 1.05 0.30 8.19
CA PRO A 160 1.69 0.87 9.39
C PRO A 160 1.23 0.32 10.72
N ILE A 161 0.05 -0.30 10.79
CA ILE A 161 -0.44 -1.00 11.99
C ILE A 161 0.54 -2.08 12.47
N GLY A 162 1.38 -2.60 11.58
CA GLY A 162 2.45 -3.52 11.92
C GLY A 162 3.45 -2.97 12.95
N ASN A 163 3.62 -1.64 13.04
CA ASN A 163 4.46 -1.02 14.07
C ASN A 163 3.83 -1.16 15.48
N ASP A 164 2.50 -1.14 15.57
CA ASP A 164 1.81 -1.36 16.85
C ASP A 164 1.79 -2.86 17.21
N VAL A 165 1.74 -3.74 16.21
CA VAL A 165 1.95 -5.19 16.41
C VAL A 165 3.32 -5.47 17.02
N ILE A 166 4.39 -4.81 16.55
CA ILE A 166 5.74 -4.96 17.11
C ILE A 166 5.73 -4.63 18.62
N LYS A 167 5.12 -3.52 19.02
CA LYS A 167 5.01 -3.12 20.43
C LYS A 167 4.21 -4.14 21.26
N ALA A 168 3.06 -4.59 20.73
CA ALA A 168 2.22 -5.58 21.40
C ALA A 168 2.96 -6.93 21.59
N ILE A 169 3.78 -7.34 20.64
CA ILE A 169 4.61 -8.56 20.76
C ILE A 169 5.62 -8.40 21.88
N GLU A 170 6.26 -7.24 22.02
CA GLU A 170 7.20 -6.97 23.12
C GLU A 170 6.51 -7.06 24.50
N GLU A 171 5.27 -6.58 24.60
CA GLU A 171 4.48 -6.65 25.84
C GLU A 171 4.14 -8.12 26.21
N VAL A 172 3.62 -8.91 25.26
CA VAL A 172 3.19 -10.30 25.56
C VAL A 172 4.36 -11.26 25.69
N ALA A 173 5.54 -10.94 25.19
CA ALA A 173 6.75 -11.74 25.41
C ALA A 173 7.09 -11.88 26.89
N GLY A 174 6.79 -10.86 27.69
CA GLY A 174 6.91 -10.89 29.16
C GLY A 174 5.98 -11.92 29.84
N GLU A 175 4.92 -12.33 29.17
CA GLU A 175 3.96 -13.35 29.62
C GLU A 175 4.31 -14.77 29.13
N GLY A 176 5.42 -14.93 28.41
CA GLY A 176 5.91 -16.20 27.91
C GLY A 176 5.23 -16.65 26.61
N ILE A 177 4.57 -15.74 25.89
CA ILE A 177 3.93 -16.02 24.60
C ILE A 177 4.92 -15.69 23.46
N SER A 178 5.19 -16.66 22.61
CA SER A 178 6.12 -16.55 21.47
C SER A 178 5.35 -16.26 20.17
N VAL A 179 5.48 -15.03 19.64
CA VAL A 179 4.72 -14.55 18.49
C VAL A 179 5.63 -14.31 17.29
N ALA A 180 5.33 -14.96 16.17
CA ALA A 180 5.92 -14.63 14.88
C ALA A 180 5.15 -13.51 14.21
N HIS A 181 5.85 -12.55 13.60
CA HIS A 181 5.23 -11.42 12.90
C HIS A 181 5.64 -11.40 11.43
N TYR A 182 4.65 -11.24 10.57
CA TYR A 182 4.81 -11.17 9.13
C TYR A 182 4.14 -9.89 8.60
N ASP A 183 4.91 -9.08 7.89
CA ASP A 183 4.37 -7.97 7.09
C ASP A 183 4.03 -8.49 5.71
N MET A 184 2.74 -8.47 5.37
CA MET A 184 2.26 -8.96 4.07
C MET A 184 2.63 -8.05 2.91
N ILE A 185 2.89 -6.77 3.16
CA ILE A 185 3.23 -5.72 2.18
C ILE A 185 2.17 -5.60 1.07
N TYR A 186 1.85 -6.71 0.40
CA TYR A 186 0.92 -6.76 -0.73
C TYR A 186 -0.41 -7.42 -0.35
N LEU A 187 -1.49 -6.69 -0.61
CA LEU A 187 -2.83 -7.27 -0.62
C LEU A 187 -3.04 -8.10 -1.89
N LYS A 188 -2.42 -7.63 -3.01
CA LYS A 188 -2.57 -8.23 -4.33
C LYS A 188 -1.33 -7.96 -5.20
N PRO A 189 -0.69 -8.98 -5.80
CA PRO A 189 -0.93 -10.38 -5.46
C PRO A 189 -0.52 -10.68 -4.02
N ILE A 190 -1.21 -11.64 -3.39
CA ILE A 190 -0.85 -12.08 -2.04
C ILE A 190 0.25 -13.14 -2.11
N ASP A 191 1.09 -13.23 -1.10
CA ASP A 191 2.15 -14.25 -1.00
C ASP A 191 1.56 -15.59 -0.54
N GLU A 192 1.11 -16.39 -1.50
CA GLU A 192 0.50 -17.71 -1.21
C GLU A 192 1.50 -18.69 -0.62
N GLU A 193 2.78 -18.63 -1.02
CA GLU A 193 3.84 -19.50 -0.49
C GLU A 193 4.08 -19.21 0.99
N LEU A 194 4.14 -17.93 1.37
CA LEU A 194 4.26 -17.51 2.76
C LEU A 194 3.04 -17.91 3.59
N LEU A 195 1.83 -17.77 3.04
CA LEU A 195 0.60 -18.19 3.73
C LEU A 195 0.56 -19.71 3.94
N ASP A 196 0.99 -20.48 2.96
CA ASP A 196 1.10 -21.93 3.06
C ASP A 196 2.12 -22.37 4.13
N GLU A 197 3.27 -21.69 4.21
CA GLU A 197 4.29 -21.93 5.24
C GLU A 197 3.73 -21.64 6.64
N ILE A 198 3.07 -20.49 6.80
CA ILE A 198 2.46 -20.09 8.07
C ILE A 198 1.36 -21.08 8.48
N GLY A 199 0.49 -21.46 7.55
CA GLY A 199 -0.60 -22.39 7.81
C GLY A 199 -0.15 -23.80 8.20
N LYS A 200 1.04 -24.24 7.76
CA LYS A 200 1.64 -25.50 8.18
C LYS A 200 2.28 -25.41 9.57
N LYS A 201 2.84 -24.25 9.93
CA LYS A 201 3.57 -24.06 11.19
C LYS A 201 2.64 -23.72 12.37
N PHE A 202 1.67 -22.82 12.15
CA PHE A 202 0.90 -22.23 13.24
C PHE A 202 -0.56 -22.71 13.27
N LYS A 203 -1.06 -23.03 14.47
CA LYS A 203 -2.47 -23.36 14.71
C LYS A 203 -3.33 -22.11 14.93
N ARG A 204 -2.70 -21.00 15.27
CA ARG A 204 -3.37 -19.71 15.55
C ARG A 204 -2.74 -18.62 14.70
N VAL A 205 -3.57 -17.96 13.92
CA VAL A 205 -3.16 -16.84 13.07
C VAL A 205 -4.08 -15.66 13.35
N ILE A 206 -3.50 -14.48 13.53
CA ILE A 206 -4.19 -13.22 13.72
C ILE A 206 -3.85 -12.34 12.53
N THR A 207 -4.84 -11.71 11.92
CA THR A 207 -4.65 -10.70 10.86
C THR A 207 -4.98 -9.32 11.39
N VAL A 208 -4.18 -8.33 11.02
CA VAL A 208 -4.31 -6.93 11.46
C VAL A 208 -4.15 -5.98 10.27
N GLU A 209 -5.12 -5.08 10.09
CA GLU A 209 -5.12 -4.06 9.05
C GLU A 209 -5.66 -2.70 9.54
#